data_ea6b988842fb96105465706ab14ae9a8
#
_entry.id   ea6b988842fb96105465706ab14ae9a8
#
_cell.length_a   1.000
_cell.length_b   1.000
_cell.length_c   1.000
_cell.angle_alpha   90.00
_cell.angle_beta   90.00
_cell.angle_gamma   90.00
#
_symmetry.space_group_name_H-M   'P 1'
#
loop_
_entity.id
_entity.type
_entity.pdbx_description
1 polymer ?
#
loop_
_entity_poly.entity_id
_entity_poly.type
_entity_poly.pdbx_seq_one_letter_code
_entity_poly.pdbx_strand_id
1 'polypeptide(L)'
;MSEPPASLGRKSAEGAIAQHRWRLNPRAVVTGAIFIIIIGVAIWYMARHAPLLVQGEVESTRVDIAARVSGRLAKVAVARGENVRAGATLLVIDNPELVAELREAEAEKLVVDAELKRINVGTRPEIVARRKAGIDRAAADLTLAQQTYNRTRQLTADQFAPRSKLDQDAAALTLAQKRSEQANLAYQEAVRGFTTEEHEIAEANVGKAQAKIEMIRAQVDQLTINAPIASQIYQIPAEAGEVVTPGVPLLSLVDLSDTWLGFSLREDLTAGLKVGDRFAVRIPALGDVEIVVAVRVIAAKGEYAGWRSTRATGDFDLRTFAIRAYPVDKMAGLRPGMSVYADWTRRRQ
;
A
#
# COMPACT_ATOMS: atom_id res chain seq x y z
N MET A 1 56.25 -111.20 -37.48
CA MET A 1 56.38 -112.49 -36.75
C MET A 1 55.49 -112.40 -35.51
N SER A 2 54.48 -113.19 -35.56
CA SER A 2 53.82 -113.97 -34.54
C SER A 2 53.03 -113.22 -33.54
N GLU A 3 51.77 -113.13 -33.78
CA GLU A 3 50.63 -113.95 -33.35
C GLU A 3 50.40 -114.09 -31.83
N PRO A 4 49.24 -114.45 -31.53
CA PRO A 4 48.18 -113.89 -30.71
C PRO A 4 47.96 -114.75 -29.43
N PRO A 5 46.87 -115.05 -28.89
CA PRO A 5 45.50 -114.47 -28.85
C PRO A 5 44.84 -114.48 -27.44
N ALA A 6 43.56 -114.23 -27.48
CA ALA A 6 42.48 -114.78 -26.67
C ALA A 6 42.14 -114.08 -25.35
N SER A 7 41.00 -113.90 -24.98
CA SER A 7 39.60 -114.23 -25.20
C SER A 7 38.80 -113.95 -23.96
N LEU A 8 37.60 -113.53 -24.17
CA LEU A 8 36.37 -113.79 -23.34
C LEU A 8 36.30 -113.40 -21.88
N GLY A 9 35.30 -112.61 -21.66
CA GLY A 9 34.73 -112.44 -20.30
C GLY A 9 33.58 -111.49 -20.23
N ARG A 10 32.46 -111.88 -20.86
CA ARG A 10 31.14 -111.17 -20.67
C ARG A 10 30.66 -111.51 -19.31
N LYS A 11 30.45 -110.47 -18.42
CA LYS A 11 29.58 -110.56 -17.26
C LYS A 11 28.76 -109.35 -17.18
N SER A 12 27.49 -109.53 -17.41
CA SER A 12 26.38 -108.67 -17.04
C SER A 12 26.37 -108.37 -15.54
N ALA A 13 26.25 -107.09 -15.19
CA ALA A 13 25.86 -106.76 -13.85
C ALA A 13 24.83 -105.64 -13.93
N GLU A 14 23.59 -106.02 -13.75
CA GLU A 14 22.49 -105.15 -13.36
C GLU A 14 22.90 -104.32 -12.13
N GLY A 15 22.97 -103.06 -12.27
CA GLY A 15 23.32 -102.18 -11.21
C GLY A 15 22.12 -101.43 -10.63
N ALA A 16 21.91 -101.60 -9.45
CA ALA A 16 20.88 -100.98 -8.58
C ALA A 16 20.90 -99.45 -8.65
N ILE A 17 19.80 -98.81 -9.07
CA ILE A 17 19.55 -97.45 -8.86
C ILE A 17 19.30 -97.24 -7.35
N ALA A 18 20.29 -96.70 -6.64
CA ALA A 18 20.16 -96.26 -5.25
C ALA A 18 19.27 -95.05 -5.19
N GLN A 19 18.02 -95.20 -4.87
CA GLN A 19 17.12 -94.15 -4.43
C GLN A 19 17.63 -93.53 -3.13
N HIS A 20 18.39 -92.39 -3.26
CA HIS A 20 18.79 -91.63 -2.15
C HIS A 20 17.57 -90.88 -1.59
N ARG A 21 16.83 -91.46 -0.69
CA ARG A 21 15.76 -90.86 0.07
C ARG A 21 16.41 -89.85 1.01
N TRP A 22 16.42 -88.55 0.61
CA TRP A 22 16.74 -87.43 1.48
C TRP A 22 15.76 -87.40 2.65
N ARG A 23 16.14 -87.95 3.79
CA ARG A 23 15.41 -87.74 5.03
C ARG A 23 15.70 -86.27 5.47
N LEU A 24 14.86 -85.34 5.00
CA LEU A 24 14.86 -83.96 5.47
C LEU A 24 14.65 -84.00 6.98
N ASN A 25 15.66 -83.62 7.73
CA ASN A 25 15.59 -83.45 9.16
C ASN A 25 14.46 -82.43 9.50
N PRO A 26 13.39 -82.78 10.24
CA PRO A 26 12.27 -81.86 10.46
C PRO A 26 12.73 -80.55 11.09
N ARG A 27 13.82 -80.58 11.83
CA ARG A 27 14.44 -79.38 12.39
C ARG A 27 15.05 -78.48 11.30
N ALA A 28 15.66 -79.04 10.25
CA ALA A 28 16.24 -78.27 9.16
C ALA A 28 15.16 -77.67 8.25
N VAL A 29 14.01 -78.34 8.08
CA VAL A 29 12.84 -77.78 7.39
C VAL A 29 12.23 -76.64 8.11
N VAL A 30 12.09 -76.75 9.43
CA VAL A 30 11.54 -75.66 10.29
C VAL A 30 12.47 -74.44 10.31
N THR A 31 13.79 -74.65 10.42
CA THR A 31 14.76 -73.52 10.35
C THR A 31 14.81 -72.84 8.98
N GLY A 32 14.71 -73.63 7.91
CA GLY A 32 14.61 -73.09 6.55
C GLY A 32 13.34 -72.29 6.32
N ALA A 33 12.20 -72.80 6.83
CA ALA A 33 10.94 -72.06 6.71
C ALA A 33 10.97 -70.72 7.53
N ILE A 34 11.56 -70.73 8.72
CA ILE A 34 11.73 -69.48 9.48
C ILE A 34 12.62 -68.50 8.76
N PHE A 35 13.70 -68.97 8.11
CA PHE A 35 14.62 -68.10 7.35
C PHE A 35 13.94 -67.50 6.12
N ILE A 36 13.11 -68.26 5.42
CA ILE A 36 12.31 -67.78 4.26
C ILE A 36 11.30 -66.75 4.72
N ILE A 37 10.63 -66.96 5.90
CA ILE A 37 9.68 -65.98 6.45
C ILE A 37 10.40 -64.67 6.82
N ILE A 38 11.59 -64.76 7.47
CA ILE A 38 12.37 -63.59 7.83
C ILE A 38 12.83 -62.83 6.54
N ILE A 39 13.29 -63.53 5.52
CA ILE A 39 13.64 -62.91 4.22
C ILE A 39 12.42 -62.33 3.57
N GLY A 40 11.27 -63.00 3.59
CA GLY A 40 10.02 -62.46 3.04
C GLY A 40 9.56 -61.22 3.76
N VAL A 41 9.63 -61.19 5.10
CA VAL A 41 9.33 -59.99 5.91
C VAL A 41 10.34 -58.88 5.65
N ALA A 42 11.63 -59.19 5.52
CA ALA A 42 12.66 -58.20 5.20
C ALA A 42 12.46 -57.61 3.79
N ILE A 43 12.17 -58.44 2.80
CA ILE A 43 11.85 -57.97 1.43
C ILE A 43 10.57 -57.15 1.41
N TRP A 44 9.52 -57.57 2.14
CA TRP A 44 8.28 -56.81 2.27
C TRP A 44 8.50 -55.48 2.96
N TYR A 45 9.36 -55.44 3.99
CA TYR A 45 9.72 -54.20 4.70
C TYR A 45 10.57 -53.28 3.82
N MET A 46 11.51 -53.81 3.06
CA MET A 46 12.30 -53.04 2.08
C MET A 46 11.48 -52.59 0.86
N ALA A 47 10.49 -53.35 0.45
CA ALA A 47 9.58 -53.00 -0.65
C ALA A 47 8.54 -51.91 -0.25
N ARG A 48 8.39 -51.59 1.03
CA ARG A 48 7.61 -50.46 1.46
C ARG A 48 8.30 -49.17 1.02
N HIS A 49 7.83 -48.57 -0.06
CA HIS A 49 8.28 -47.25 -0.47
C HIS A 49 8.01 -46.27 0.64
N ALA A 50 9.05 -45.60 1.13
CA ALA A 50 8.89 -44.51 2.07
C ALA A 50 8.00 -43.41 1.44
N PRO A 51 6.99 -42.88 2.13
CA PRO A 51 6.14 -41.83 1.56
C PRO A 51 6.99 -40.63 1.19
N LEU A 52 6.80 -40.09 0.00
CA LEU A 52 7.45 -38.87 -0.45
C LEU A 52 6.77 -37.69 0.26
N LEU A 53 7.31 -37.30 1.41
CA LEU A 53 6.81 -36.16 2.16
C LEU A 53 7.41 -34.86 1.62
N VAL A 54 6.53 -33.97 1.21
CA VAL A 54 6.88 -32.60 0.87
C VAL A 54 6.57 -31.72 2.06
N GLN A 55 7.56 -31.00 2.52
CA GLN A 55 7.39 -30.01 3.59
C GLN A 55 7.00 -28.67 3.01
N GLY A 56 6.05 -28.01 3.66
CA GLY A 56 5.64 -26.64 3.44
C GLY A 56 5.56 -25.90 4.76
N GLU A 57 5.14 -24.65 4.68
CA GLU A 57 4.96 -23.77 5.82
C GLU A 57 3.65 -23.00 5.68
N VAL A 58 2.99 -22.74 6.80
CA VAL A 58 1.84 -21.82 6.82
C VAL A 58 2.36 -20.40 6.69
N GLU A 59 1.85 -19.70 5.71
CA GLU A 59 2.15 -18.29 5.44
C GLU A 59 0.88 -17.46 5.56
N SER A 60 1.02 -16.15 5.70
CA SER A 60 -0.09 -15.20 5.66
C SER A 60 0.35 -13.85 5.10
N THR A 61 -0.63 -13.01 4.77
CA THR A 61 -0.35 -11.63 4.37
C THR A 61 0.25 -10.85 5.53
N ARG A 62 1.47 -10.34 5.33
CA ARG A 62 2.16 -9.47 6.26
C ARG A 62 2.13 -8.05 5.71
N VAL A 63 1.80 -7.10 6.59
CA VAL A 63 1.78 -5.67 6.28
C VAL A 63 2.74 -4.96 7.22
N ASP A 64 3.80 -4.38 6.67
CA ASP A 64 4.74 -3.58 7.42
C ASP A 64 4.27 -2.12 7.41
N ILE A 65 4.07 -1.56 8.59
CA ILE A 65 3.63 -0.19 8.81
C ILE A 65 4.85 0.68 9.06
N ALA A 66 5.05 1.67 8.21
CA ALA A 66 6.13 2.64 8.28
C ALA A 66 5.62 4.04 8.63
N ALA A 67 6.48 4.87 9.23
CA ALA A 67 6.20 6.28 9.42
C ALA A 67 6.05 6.98 8.06
N ARG A 68 5.11 7.93 7.95
CA ARG A 68 4.95 8.81 6.79
C ARG A 68 5.46 10.21 7.06
N VAL A 69 5.55 10.58 8.33
CA VAL A 69 6.05 11.87 8.82
C VAL A 69 7.16 11.62 9.84
N SER A 70 8.08 12.55 9.96
CA SER A 70 9.11 12.53 10.99
C SER A 70 8.55 13.01 12.33
N GLY A 71 9.18 12.55 13.41
CA GLY A 71 8.83 12.97 14.76
C GLY A 71 9.39 12.03 15.80
N ARG A 72 8.94 12.16 17.04
CA ARG A 72 9.29 11.25 18.13
C ARG A 72 8.12 10.31 18.42
N LEU A 73 8.37 9.02 18.54
CA LEU A 73 7.34 8.06 18.93
C LEU A 73 6.89 8.33 20.37
N ALA A 74 5.73 8.96 20.52
CA ALA A 74 5.20 9.33 21.84
C ALA A 74 4.63 8.13 22.57
N LYS A 75 3.92 7.25 21.85
CA LYS A 75 3.23 6.12 22.45
C LYS A 75 3.12 4.95 21.48
N VAL A 76 3.37 3.75 21.99
CA VAL A 76 2.98 2.47 21.39
C VAL A 76 1.69 2.03 22.10
N ALA A 77 0.57 2.00 21.36
CA ALA A 77 -0.75 1.76 21.94
C ALA A 77 -1.14 0.27 21.98
N VAL A 78 -0.31 -0.59 21.39
CA VAL A 78 -0.59 -2.02 21.20
C VAL A 78 0.59 -2.87 21.66
N ALA A 79 0.33 -4.16 21.95
CA ALA A 79 1.34 -5.11 22.36
C ALA A 79 1.55 -6.20 21.28
N ARG A 80 2.73 -6.81 21.28
CA ARG A 80 3.03 -7.95 20.41
C ARG A 80 2.06 -9.11 20.68
N GLY A 81 1.51 -9.69 19.63
CA GLY A 81 0.51 -10.78 19.71
C GLY A 81 -0.92 -10.31 19.94
N GLU A 82 -1.16 -9.02 20.12
CA GLU A 82 -2.50 -8.44 20.27
C GLU A 82 -3.27 -8.45 18.95
N ASN A 83 -4.57 -8.74 19.02
CA ASN A 83 -5.45 -8.64 17.86
C ASN A 83 -6.06 -7.25 17.79
N VAL A 84 -5.93 -6.60 16.65
CA VAL A 84 -6.44 -5.26 16.40
C VAL A 84 -7.50 -5.27 15.30
N ARG A 85 -8.46 -4.36 15.39
CA ARG A 85 -9.46 -4.13 14.34
C ARG A 85 -8.96 -3.08 13.37
N ALA A 86 -9.49 -3.08 12.15
CA ALA A 86 -9.26 -1.97 11.22
C ALA A 86 -9.64 -0.64 11.87
N GLY A 87 -8.80 0.40 11.69
CA GLY A 87 -8.96 1.72 12.30
C GLY A 87 -8.48 1.85 13.74
N ALA A 88 -8.06 0.76 14.42
CA ALA A 88 -7.51 0.85 15.77
C ALA A 88 -6.17 1.61 15.77
N THR A 89 -5.98 2.50 16.73
CA THR A 89 -4.72 3.25 16.88
C THR A 89 -3.60 2.32 17.33
N LEU A 90 -2.53 2.30 16.55
CA LEU A 90 -1.34 1.47 16.79
C LEU A 90 -0.24 2.26 17.48
N LEU A 91 0.10 3.41 16.91
CA LEU A 91 1.22 4.25 17.32
C LEU A 91 0.81 5.71 17.28
N VAL A 92 1.41 6.54 18.13
CA VAL A 92 1.27 7.99 18.13
C VAL A 92 2.65 8.61 18.04
N ILE A 93 2.86 9.44 17.04
CA ILE A 93 4.08 10.22 16.82
C ILE A 93 3.82 11.63 17.35
N ASP A 94 4.77 12.20 18.05
CA ASP A 94 4.76 13.61 18.47
C ASP A 94 5.67 14.41 17.54
N ASN A 95 5.10 15.44 16.93
CA ASN A 95 5.82 16.43 16.13
C ASN A 95 5.23 17.82 16.39
N PRO A 96 5.74 18.53 17.41
CA PRO A 96 5.24 19.85 17.77
C PRO A 96 5.50 20.91 16.67
N GLU A 97 6.52 20.72 15.84
CA GLU A 97 6.84 21.62 14.73
C GLU A 97 5.73 21.60 13.69
N LEU A 98 5.28 20.41 13.29
CA LEU A 98 4.19 20.24 12.32
C LEU A 98 2.85 20.78 12.85
N VAL A 99 2.60 20.60 14.16
CA VAL A 99 1.41 21.20 14.82
C VAL A 99 1.50 22.71 14.85
N ALA A 100 2.70 23.29 15.06
CA ALA A 100 2.92 24.72 15.01
C ALA A 100 2.73 25.28 13.60
N GLU A 101 3.22 24.58 12.57
CA GLU A 101 3.02 24.94 11.17
C GLU A 101 1.54 24.95 10.76
N LEU A 102 0.73 23.99 11.28
CA LEU A 102 -0.71 24.02 11.06
C LEU A 102 -1.34 25.29 11.64
N ARG A 103 -0.96 25.67 12.87
CA ARG A 103 -1.48 26.89 13.51
C ARG A 103 -1.05 28.17 12.76
N GLU A 104 0.16 28.19 12.24
CA GLU A 104 0.65 29.30 11.38
C GLU A 104 -0.20 29.41 10.11
N ALA A 105 -0.44 28.31 9.41
CA ALA A 105 -1.30 28.31 8.22
C ALA A 105 -2.75 28.73 8.53
N GLU A 106 -3.29 28.31 9.67
CA GLU A 106 -4.62 28.75 10.13
C GLU A 106 -4.64 30.26 10.44
N ALA A 107 -3.59 30.81 11.04
CA ALA A 107 -3.46 32.24 11.28
C ALA A 107 -3.30 33.02 9.95
N GLU A 108 -2.52 32.52 8.99
CA GLU A 108 -2.39 33.11 7.66
C GLU A 108 -3.75 33.18 6.94
N LYS A 109 -4.56 32.12 7.05
CA LYS A 109 -5.92 32.12 6.50
C LYS A 109 -6.79 33.23 7.09
N LEU A 110 -6.72 33.48 8.39
CA LEU A 110 -7.49 34.57 9.03
C LEU A 110 -7.11 35.94 8.46
N VAL A 111 -5.85 36.15 8.08
CA VAL A 111 -5.39 37.41 7.46
C VAL A 111 -6.00 37.59 6.07
N VAL A 112 -5.97 36.56 5.22
CA VAL A 112 -6.54 36.66 3.88
C VAL A 112 -8.08 36.70 3.89
N ASP A 113 -8.74 36.03 4.86
CA ASP A 113 -10.19 36.15 5.07
C ASP A 113 -10.58 37.58 5.47
N ALA A 114 -9.78 38.22 6.32
CA ALA A 114 -10.00 39.60 6.71
C ALA A 114 -9.83 40.58 5.53
N GLU A 115 -8.87 40.30 4.64
CA GLU A 115 -8.64 41.07 3.43
C GLU A 115 -9.80 40.90 2.44
N LEU A 116 -10.28 39.68 2.20
CA LEU A 116 -11.48 39.41 1.38
C LEU A 116 -12.68 40.17 1.96
N LYS A 117 -12.87 40.11 3.28
CA LYS A 117 -13.94 40.84 3.96
C LYS A 117 -13.82 42.35 3.76
N ARG A 118 -12.60 42.92 3.83
CA ARG A 118 -12.33 44.33 3.55
C ARG A 118 -12.74 44.73 2.13
N ILE A 119 -12.38 43.87 1.14
CA ILE A 119 -12.72 44.08 -0.26
C ILE A 119 -14.26 44.01 -0.44
N ASN A 120 -14.92 42.99 0.15
CA ASN A 120 -16.37 42.81 0.08
C ASN A 120 -17.15 43.98 0.71
N VAL A 121 -16.64 44.60 1.79
CA VAL A 121 -17.24 45.80 2.40
C VAL A 121 -17.15 47.01 1.47
N GLY A 122 -16.13 47.04 0.59
CA GLY A 122 -15.94 48.09 -0.38
C GLY A 122 -15.35 49.38 0.20
N THR A 123 -15.59 50.49 -0.51
CA THR A 123 -15.09 51.81 -0.08
C THR A 123 -15.84 52.30 1.18
N ARG A 124 -15.11 52.83 2.15
CA ARG A 124 -15.68 53.37 3.38
C ARG A 124 -16.75 54.45 3.08
N PRO A 125 -17.91 54.44 3.76
CA PRO A 125 -19.00 55.38 3.52
C PRO A 125 -18.57 56.84 3.62
N GLU A 126 -17.61 57.16 4.52
CA GLU A 126 -17.12 58.54 4.69
C GLU A 126 -16.32 59.04 3.47
N ILE A 127 -15.63 58.10 2.75
CA ILE A 127 -14.92 58.43 1.52
C ILE A 127 -15.94 58.74 0.43
N VAL A 128 -16.96 57.90 0.29
CA VAL A 128 -18.04 58.09 -0.68
C VAL A 128 -18.77 59.42 -0.45
N ALA A 129 -19.12 59.72 0.83
CA ALA A 129 -19.73 60.97 1.24
C ALA A 129 -18.86 62.20 0.88
N ARG A 130 -17.57 62.11 1.14
CA ARG A 130 -16.58 63.18 0.82
C ARG A 130 -16.53 63.42 -0.69
N ARG A 131 -16.53 62.35 -1.52
CA ARG A 131 -16.52 62.49 -2.97
C ARG A 131 -17.81 63.07 -3.49
N LYS A 132 -18.97 62.72 -2.87
CA LYS A 132 -20.26 63.33 -3.19
C LYS A 132 -20.27 64.83 -2.90
N ALA A 133 -19.79 65.27 -1.73
CA ALA A 133 -19.63 66.69 -1.43
C ALA A 133 -18.70 67.41 -2.40
N GLY A 134 -17.73 66.72 -2.98
CA GLY A 134 -16.87 67.20 -4.08
C GLY A 134 -17.66 67.48 -5.35
N ILE A 135 -18.65 66.64 -5.71
CA ILE A 135 -19.57 66.87 -6.83
C ILE A 135 -20.38 68.14 -6.61
N ASP A 136 -20.99 68.27 -5.42
CA ASP A 136 -21.85 69.42 -5.08
C ASP A 136 -21.08 70.74 -5.18
N ARG A 137 -19.82 70.74 -4.71
CA ARG A 137 -18.91 71.91 -4.84
C ARG A 137 -18.56 72.21 -6.31
N ALA A 138 -18.18 71.20 -7.10
CA ALA A 138 -17.84 71.38 -8.50
C ALA A 138 -19.05 71.84 -9.33
N ALA A 139 -20.25 71.37 -8.99
CA ALA A 139 -21.49 71.80 -9.61
C ALA A 139 -21.82 73.28 -9.30
N ALA A 140 -21.60 73.74 -8.05
CA ALA A 140 -21.73 75.14 -7.70
C ALA A 140 -20.76 76.05 -8.47
N ASP A 141 -19.47 75.63 -8.53
CA ASP A 141 -18.43 76.34 -9.30
C ASP A 141 -18.80 76.41 -10.81
N LEU A 142 -19.29 75.32 -11.39
CA LEU A 142 -19.77 75.28 -12.78
C LEU A 142 -20.95 76.23 -13.03
N THR A 143 -21.92 76.21 -12.10
CA THR A 143 -23.07 77.09 -12.19
C THR A 143 -22.64 78.60 -12.19
N LEU A 144 -21.72 78.95 -11.25
CA LEU A 144 -21.17 80.29 -11.22
C LEU A 144 -20.44 80.67 -12.49
N ALA A 145 -19.56 79.80 -13.00
CA ALA A 145 -18.81 80.04 -14.21
C ALA A 145 -19.78 80.19 -15.44
N GLN A 146 -20.81 79.39 -15.54
CA GLN A 146 -21.85 79.44 -16.57
C GLN A 146 -22.63 80.79 -16.53
N GLN A 147 -23.01 81.21 -15.35
CA GLN A 147 -23.70 82.48 -15.14
C GLN A 147 -22.81 83.65 -15.51
N THR A 148 -21.52 83.64 -15.10
CA THR A 148 -20.54 84.67 -15.43
C THR A 148 -20.30 84.73 -16.91
N TYR A 149 -20.05 83.60 -17.59
CA TYR A 149 -19.89 83.55 -19.02
C TYR A 149 -21.13 84.10 -19.77
N ASN A 150 -22.32 83.68 -19.42
CA ASN A 150 -23.56 84.16 -20.05
C ASN A 150 -23.75 85.65 -19.91
N ARG A 151 -23.44 86.21 -18.71
CA ARG A 151 -23.48 87.65 -18.45
C ARG A 151 -22.49 88.41 -19.30
N THR A 152 -21.20 87.97 -19.32
CA THR A 152 -20.14 88.62 -20.11
C THR A 152 -20.42 88.48 -21.59
N ARG A 153 -20.98 87.40 -22.07
CA ARG A 153 -21.41 87.23 -23.48
C ARG A 153 -22.46 88.27 -23.90
N GLN A 154 -23.45 88.54 -23.05
CA GLN A 154 -24.43 89.60 -23.33
C GLN A 154 -23.78 91.01 -23.34
N LEU A 155 -22.94 91.31 -22.33
CA LEU A 155 -22.28 92.62 -22.25
C LEU A 155 -21.28 92.83 -23.41
N THR A 156 -20.66 91.77 -23.93
CA THR A 156 -19.79 91.88 -25.10
C THR A 156 -20.59 92.09 -26.38
N ALA A 157 -21.76 91.46 -26.52
CA ALA A 157 -22.67 91.68 -27.62
C ALA A 157 -23.18 93.13 -27.68
N ASP A 158 -23.42 93.71 -26.49
CA ASP A 158 -23.88 95.10 -26.33
C ASP A 158 -22.68 96.09 -26.29
N GLN A 159 -21.46 95.65 -26.58
CA GLN A 159 -20.20 96.41 -26.62
C GLN A 159 -19.75 96.98 -25.27
N PHE A 160 -20.28 96.54 -24.14
CA PHE A 160 -19.94 96.95 -22.79
C PHE A 160 -18.78 96.12 -22.14
N ALA A 161 -18.31 95.06 -22.80
CA ALA A 161 -17.20 94.26 -22.33
C ALA A 161 -16.22 93.90 -23.47
N PRO A 162 -14.89 93.82 -23.22
CA PRO A 162 -13.93 93.45 -24.25
C PRO A 162 -13.97 91.93 -24.54
N ARG A 163 -13.64 91.52 -25.80
CA ARG A 163 -13.60 90.12 -26.23
C ARG A 163 -12.64 89.29 -25.40
N SER A 164 -11.50 89.83 -24.98
CA SER A 164 -10.55 89.14 -24.12
C SER A 164 -11.14 88.69 -22.80
N LYS A 165 -12.10 89.44 -22.24
CA LYS A 165 -12.85 89.03 -21.03
C LYS A 165 -13.79 87.88 -21.31
N LEU A 166 -14.46 87.86 -22.45
CA LEU A 166 -15.33 86.78 -22.89
C LEU A 166 -14.50 85.48 -23.07
N ASP A 167 -13.31 85.58 -23.69
CA ASP A 167 -12.40 84.45 -23.88
C ASP A 167 -11.93 83.88 -22.55
N GLN A 168 -11.60 84.74 -21.56
CA GLN A 168 -11.23 84.34 -20.22
C GLN A 168 -12.38 83.60 -19.49
N ASP A 169 -13.58 84.12 -19.58
CA ASP A 169 -14.74 83.51 -18.91
C ASP A 169 -15.21 82.22 -19.65
N ALA A 170 -15.00 82.09 -20.98
CA ALA A 170 -15.14 80.86 -21.73
C ALA A 170 -14.14 79.78 -21.28
N ALA A 171 -12.87 80.17 -21.07
CA ALA A 171 -11.83 79.29 -20.58
C ALA A 171 -12.14 78.85 -19.13
N ALA A 172 -12.61 79.78 -18.28
CA ALA A 172 -13.04 79.48 -16.89
C ALA A 172 -14.23 78.50 -16.88
N LEU A 173 -15.22 78.67 -17.75
CA LEU A 173 -16.34 77.77 -17.90
C LEU A 173 -15.85 76.36 -18.30
N THR A 174 -14.98 76.27 -19.31
CA THR A 174 -14.40 75.00 -19.75
C THR A 174 -13.66 74.28 -18.60
N LEU A 175 -12.89 75.04 -17.83
CA LEU A 175 -12.19 74.47 -16.66
C LEU A 175 -13.17 73.95 -15.60
N ALA A 176 -14.24 74.72 -15.30
CA ALA A 176 -15.27 74.32 -14.36
C ALA A 176 -16.02 73.06 -14.87
N GLN A 177 -16.33 72.95 -16.15
CA GLN A 177 -16.89 71.72 -16.75
C GLN A 177 -15.97 70.53 -16.53
N LYS A 178 -14.67 70.64 -16.82
CA LYS A 178 -13.72 69.54 -16.62
C LYS A 178 -13.55 69.15 -15.16
N ARG A 179 -13.60 70.11 -14.23
CA ARG A 179 -13.57 69.86 -12.78
C ARG A 179 -14.85 69.11 -12.33
N SER A 180 -16.02 69.47 -12.85
CA SER A 180 -17.25 68.75 -12.57
C SER A 180 -17.24 67.30 -13.10
N GLU A 181 -16.73 67.10 -14.30
CA GLU A 181 -16.52 65.76 -14.90
C GLU A 181 -15.57 64.92 -14.01
N GLN A 182 -14.43 65.50 -13.63
CA GLN A 182 -13.44 64.84 -12.74
C GLN A 182 -14.03 64.45 -11.40
N ALA A 183 -14.83 65.34 -10.75
CA ALA A 183 -15.49 65.07 -9.51
C ALA A 183 -16.53 63.91 -9.63
N ASN A 184 -17.27 63.86 -10.71
CA ASN A 184 -18.20 62.77 -11.01
C ASN A 184 -17.48 61.44 -11.19
N LEU A 185 -16.37 61.39 -11.96
CA LEU A 185 -15.59 60.16 -12.14
C LEU A 185 -15.01 59.67 -10.80
N ALA A 186 -14.45 60.56 -9.97
CA ALA A 186 -13.92 60.24 -8.66
C ALA A 186 -14.98 59.69 -7.68
N TYR A 187 -16.22 60.18 -7.79
CA TYR A 187 -17.35 59.65 -7.01
C TYR A 187 -17.77 58.26 -7.52
N GLN A 188 -17.88 58.08 -8.85
CA GLN A 188 -18.22 56.78 -9.45
C GLN A 188 -17.18 55.72 -9.10
N GLU A 189 -15.89 56.06 -9.14
CA GLU A 189 -14.80 55.19 -8.69
C GLU A 189 -14.99 54.76 -7.22
N ALA A 190 -15.26 55.73 -6.33
CA ALA A 190 -15.51 55.47 -4.92
C ALA A 190 -16.75 54.60 -4.65
N VAL A 191 -17.81 54.79 -5.44
CA VAL A 191 -19.08 53.99 -5.36
C VAL A 191 -18.88 52.58 -5.86
N ARG A 192 -18.17 52.42 -6.99
CA ARG A 192 -17.87 51.08 -7.55
C ARG A 192 -16.99 50.26 -6.61
N GLY A 193 -16.09 50.89 -5.86
CA GLY A 193 -15.19 50.19 -4.94
C GLY A 193 -14.14 49.36 -5.68
N PHE A 194 -13.91 48.17 -5.17
CA PHE A 194 -12.93 47.22 -5.74
C PHE A 194 -13.45 46.60 -7.04
N THR A 195 -12.53 46.27 -7.97
CA THR A 195 -12.88 45.63 -9.23
C THR A 195 -13.24 44.16 -9.07
N THR A 196 -13.86 43.57 -10.07
CA THR A 196 -14.18 42.12 -10.09
C THR A 196 -12.91 41.29 -9.98
N GLU A 197 -11.84 41.73 -10.65
CA GLU A 197 -10.55 41.05 -10.65
C GLU A 197 -9.89 41.08 -9.24
N GLU A 198 -10.04 42.21 -8.52
CA GLU A 198 -9.55 42.31 -7.14
C GLU A 198 -10.30 41.37 -6.20
N HIS A 199 -11.61 41.19 -6.38
CA HIS A 199 -12.43 40.20 -5.66
C HIS A 199 -11.97 38.77 -5.98
N GLU A 200 -11.82 38.42 -7.27
CA GLU A 200 -11.37 37.09 -7.70
C GLU A 200 -9.98 36.75 -7.16
N ILE A 201 -9.05 37.72 -7.14
CA ILE A 201 -7.71 37.54 -6.57
C ILE A 201 -7.82 37.26 -5.06
N ALA A 202 -8.64 38.01 -4.33
CA ALA A 202 -8.81 37.83 -2.89
C ALA A 202 -9.43 36.46 -2.57
N GLU A 203 -10.45 36.04 -3.33
CA GLU A 203 -11.06 34.71 -3.21
C GLU A 203 -10.05 33.59 -3.50
N ALA A 204 -9.24 33.75 -4.56
CA ALA A 204 -8.19 32.80 -4.92
C ALA A 204 -7.14 32.68 -3.81
N ASN A 205 -6.79 33.81 -3.13
CA ASN A 205 -5.86 33.78 -1.99
C ASN A 205 -6.43 33.02 -0.79
N VAL A 206 -7.72 33.17 -0.50
CA VAL A 206 -8.42 32.38 0.53
C VAL A 206 -8.39 30.88 0.17
N GLY A 207 -8.70 30.56 -1.09
CA GLY A 207 -8.62 29.18 -1.59
C GLY A 207 -7.21 28.57 -1.46
N LYS A 208 -6.18 29.35 -1.77
CA LYS A 208 -4.78 28.94 -1.60
C LYS A 208 -4.42 28.68 -0.14
N ALA A 209 -4.81 29.57 0.77
CA ALA A 209 -4.57 29.40 2.20
C ALA A 209 -5.31 28.18 2.76
N GLN A 210 -6.55 27.94 2.32
CA GLN A 210 -7.33 26.77 2.70
C GLN A 210 -6.64 25.46 2.23
N ALA A 211 -6.18 25.41 0.98
CA ALA A 211 -5.47 24.25 0.45
C ALA A 211 -4.16 23.96 1.21
N LYS A 212 -3.45 25.01 1.66
CA LYS A 212 -2.26 24.88 2.51
C LYS A 212 -2.60 24.22 3.87
N ILE A 213 -3.69 24.66 4.50
CA ILE A 213 -4.18 24.06 5.74
C ILE A 213 -4.51 22.57 5.54
N GLU A 214 -5.23 22.24 4.49
CA GLU A 214 -5.62 20.84 4.21
C GLU A 214 -4.39 19.94 3.98
N MET A 215 -3.38 20.45 3.28
CA MET A 215 -2.12 19.72 3.07
C MET A 215 -1.41 19.44 4.39
N ILE A 216 -1.26 20.45 5.26
CA ILE A 216 -0.58 20.28 6.55
C ILE A 216 -1.43 19.41 7.49
N ARG A 217 -2.74 19.58 7.49
CA ARG A 217 -3.66 18.75 8.30
C ARG A 217 -3.57 17.27 7.91
N ALA A 218 -3.51 16.96 6.62
CA ALA A 218 -3.30 15.60 6.17
C ALA A 218 -1.97 15.00 6.67
N GLN A 219 -0.93 15.82 6.87
CA GLN A 219 0.32 15.38 7.49
C GLN A 219 0.18 15.20 9.01
N VAL A 220 -0.53 16.09 9.69
CA VAL A 220 -0.84 15.97 11.14
C VAL A 220 -1.65 14.71 11.41
N ASP A 221 -2.60 14.37 10.55
CA ASP A 221 -3.39 13.14 10.68
C ASP A 221 -2.51 11.87 10.61
N GLN A 222 -1.37 11.93 9.90
CA GLN A 222 -0.40 10.83 9.84
C GLN A 222 0.44 10.67 11.13
N LEU A 223 0.35 11.59 12.08
CA LEU A 223 0.96 11.43 13.41
C LEU A 223 0.29 10.32 14.23
N THR A 224 -0.97 10.01 13.92
CA THR A 224 -1.68 8.88 14.51
C THR A 224 -1.75 7.75 13.48
N ILE A 225 -1.03 6.67 13.75
CA ILE A 225 -0.97 5.50 12.86
C ILE A 225 -2.02 4.50 13.28
N ASN A 226 -2.94 4.21 12.38
CA ASN A 226 -4.03 3.27 12.59
C ASN A 226 -3.85 2.00 11.77
N ALA A 227 -4.45 0.89 12.23
CA ALA A 227 -4.45 -0.39 11.54
C ALA A 227 -5.26 -0.30 10.23
N PRO A 228 -4.68 -0.63 9.06
CA PRO A 228 -5.40 -0.60 7.79
C PRO A 228 -6.40 -1.76 7.66
N ILE A 229 -6.13 -2.87 8.31
CA ILE A 229 -6.95 -4.11 8.29
C ILE A 229 -7.05 -4.70 9.70
N ALA A 230 -8.05 -5.53 9.92
CA ALA A 230 -8.11 -6.37 11.12
C ALA A 230 -6.98 -7.41 11.06
N SER A 231 -6.12 -7.46 12.08
CA SER A 231 -4.88 -8.24 12.04
C SER A 231 -4.33 -8.50 13.44
N GLN A 232 -3.28 -9.30 13.53
CA GLN A 232 -2.51 -9.49 14.75
C GLN A 232 -1.17 -8.78 14.65
N ILE A 233 -0.73 -8.16 15.76
CA ILE A 233 0.59 -7.53 15.85
C ILE A 233 1.67 -8.61 15.85
N TYR A 234 2.49 -8.65 14.81
CA TYR A 234 3.59 -9.62 14.69
C TYR A 234 4.82 -9.18 15.45
N GLN A 235 5.32 -7.99 15.15
CA GLN A 235 6.49 -7.40 15.84
C GLN A 235 6.39 -5.88 15.87
N ILE A 236 7.04 -5.28 16.88
CA ILE A 236 7.15 -3.84 17.07
C ILE A 236 8.64 -3.55 17.28
N PRO A 237 9.40 -3.24 16.21
CA PRO A 237 10.82 -2.90 16.34
C PRO A 237 11.03 -1.51 16.96
N ALA A 238 10.07 -0.58 16.82
CA ALA A 238 10.19 0.79 17.30
C ALA A 238 9.84 0.91 18.79
N GLU A 239 10.60 1.71 19.53
CA GLU A 239 10.39 1.96 20.96
C GLU A 239 9.87 3.37 21.23
N ALA A 240 9.08 3.52 22.31
CA ALA A 240 8.60 4.84 22.72
C ALA A 240 9.78 5.74 23.09
N GLY A 241 9.76 6.98 22.60
CA GLY A 241 10.84 7.96 22.75
C GLY A 241 11.83 8.00 21.57
N GLU A 242 11.80 7.01 20.68
CA GLU A 242 12.64 6.96 19.49
C GLU A 242 12.25 8.02 18.47
N VAL A 243 13.26 8.55 17.76
CA VAL A 243 13.03 9.47 16.63
C VAL A 243 12.81 8.65 15.36
N VAL A 244 11.67 8.88 14.71
CA VAL A 244 11.28 8.17 13.50
C VAL A 244 11.33 9.08 12.29
N THR A 245 11.66 8.49 11.13
CA THR A 245 11.70 9.18 9.84
C THR A 245 10.83 8.45 8.82
N PRO A 246 10.33 9.14 7.78
CA PRO A 246 9.52 8.52 6.74
C PRO A 246 10.20 7.30 6.10
N GLY A 247 9.42 6.22 5.92
CA GLY A 247 9.88 4.97 5.32
C GLY A 247 10.47 3.95 6.28
N VAL A 248 10.74 4.30 7.54
CA VAL A 248 11.22 3.34 8.55
C VAL A 248 10.06 2.49 9.06
N PRO A 249 10.14 1.14 8.97
CA PRO A 249 9.13 0.25 9.51
C PRO A 249 9.05 0.36 11.04
N LEU A 250 7.86 0.62 11.55
CA LEU A 250 7.59 0.81 12.99
C LEU A 250 6.97 -0.43 13.63
N LEU A 251 6.14 -1.15 12.88
CA LEU A 251 5.54 -2.40 13.31
C LEU A 251 5.10 -3.24 12.11
N SER A 252 4.92 -4.53 12.33
CA SER A 252 4.41 -5.47 11.33
C SER A 252 3.13 -6.11 11.80
N LEU A 253 2.17 -6.18 10.90
CA LEU A 253 0.87 -6.81 11.07
C LEU A 253 0.81 -8.11 10.28
N VAL A 254 0.06 -9.07 10.78
CA VAL A 254 -0.22 -10.34 10.09
C VAL A 254 -1.73 -10.55 10.03
N ASP A 255 -2.24 -10.76 8.82
CA ASP A 255 -3.64 -11.08 8.62
C ASP A 255 -3.86 -12.59 8.78
N LEU A 256 -4.41 -12.99 9.93
CA LEU A 256 -4.72 -14.39 10.21
C LEU A 256 -5.97 -14.88 9.47
N SER A 257 -6.74 -14.02 8.82
CA SER A 257 -7.90 -14.41 8.02
C SER A 257 -7.53 -14.85 6.60
N ASP A 258 -6.37 -14.42 6.10
CA ASP A 258 -5.81 -14.79 4.80
C ASP A 258 -4.52 -15.59 5.01
N THR A 259 -4.70 -16.87 5.34
CA THR A 259 -3.61 -17.83 5.54
C THR A 259 -3.60 -18.87 4.43
N TRP A 260 -2.42 -19.21 3.94
CA TRP A 260 -2.21 -20.26 2.95
C TRP A 260 -1.03 -21.13 3.33
N LEU A 261 -0.90 -22.26 2.67
CA LEU A 261 0.22 -23.17 2.82
C LEU A 261 1.15 -23.00 1.62
N GLY A 262 2.36 -22.55 1.91
CA GLY A 262 3.45 -22.41 0.94
C GLY A 262 4.24 -23.72 0.81
N PHE A 263 4.40 -24.22 -0.40
CA PHE A 263 5.24 -25.36 -0.71
C PHE A 263 6.25 -24.98 -1.77
N SER A 264 7.50 -25.44 -1.60
CA SER A 264 8.54 -25.35 -2.62
C SER A 264 8.71 -26.73 -3.25
N LEU A 265 8.07 -26.96 -4.40
CA LEU A 265 8.11 -28.24 -5.09
C LEU A 265 9.20 -28.26 -6.15
N ARG A 266 9.97 -29.35 -6.19
CA ARG A 266 10.90 -29.62 -7.28
C ARG A 266 10.16 -29.78 -8.61
N GLU A 267 10.82 -29.42 -9.69
CA GLU A 267 10.26 -29.44 -11.05
C GLU A 267 9.64 -30.79 -11.43
N ASP A 268 10.29 -31.90 -11.07
CA ASP A 268 9.81 -33.25 -11.31
C ASP A 268 8.51 -33.60 -10.55
N LEU A 269 8.23 -32.92 -9.44
CA LEU A 269 7.03 -33.11 -8.63
C LEU A 269 5.88 -32.19 -9.07
N THR A 270 6.18 -31.16 -9.85
CA THR A 270 5.14 -30.23 -10.36
C THR A 270 4.45 -30.75 -11.62
N ALA A 271 5.00 -31.79 -12.26
CA ALA A 271 4.43 -32.35 -13.46
C ALA A 271 2.98 -32.80 -13.28
N GLY A 272 2.06 -32.21 -14.07
CA GLY A 272 0.63 -32.48 -14.03
C GLY A 272 -0.13 -31.74 -12.89
N LEU A 273 0.53 -30.92 -12.09
CA LEU A 273 -0.15 -30.08 -11.08
C LEU A 273 -0.89 -28.93 -11.76
N LYS A 274 -2.16 -28.75 -11.39
CA LYS A 274 -3.00 -27.68 -11.93
C LYS A 274 -3.58 -26.85 -10.79
N VAL A 275 -3.88 -25.60 -11.10
CA VAL A 275 -4.69 -24.77 -10.21
C VAL A 275 -6.07 -25.41 -10.02
N GLY A 276 -6.50 -25.56 -8.79
CA GLY A 276 -7.73 -26.26 -8.40
C GLY A 276 -7.52 -27.68 -7.87
N ASP A 277 -6.32 -28.27 -8.09
CA ASP A 277 -6.01 -29.59 -7.54
C ASP A 277 -6.05 -29.59 -6.03
N ARG A 278 -6.58 -30.68 -5.45
CA ARG A 278 -6.72 -30.85 -4.01
C ARG A 278 -5.82 -31.96 -3.51
N PHE A 279 -5.24 -31.77 -2.34
CA PHE A 279 -4.44 -32.80 -1.68
C PHE A 279 -4.53 -32.66 -0.15
N ALA A 280 -4.26 -33.76 0.53
CA ALA A 280 -4.26 -33.79 1.99
C ALA A 280 -2.92 -33.34 2.54
N VAL A 281 -2.97 -32.57 3.61
CA VAL A 281 -1.82 -32.01 4.31
C VAL A 281 -1.98 -32.25 5.80
N ARG A 282 -0.92 -32.72 6.45
CA ARG A 282 -0.86 -32.95 7.88
C ARG A 282 -0.13 -31.80 8.56
N ILE A 283 -0.69 -31.35 9.70
CA ILE A 283 -0.17 -30.24 10.48
C ILE A 283 0.19 -30.74 11.89
N PRO A 284 1.47 -31.05 12.17
CA PRO A 284 1.87 -31.59 13.46
C PRO A 284 1.59 -30.64 14.63
N ALA A 285 1.75 -29.34 14.41
CA ALA A 285 1.52 -28.32 15.44
C ALA A 285 0.07 -28.30 15.98
N LEU A 286 -0.89 -28.88 15.23
CA LEU A 286 -2.29 -28.98 15.62
C LEU A 286 -2.70 -30.42 16.01
N GLY A 287 -1.74 -31.25 16.44
CA GLY A 287 -1.98 -32.65 16.85
C GLY A 287 -2.10 -33.61 15.66
N ASP A 288 -1.31 -33.41 14.62
CA ASP A 288 -1.29 -34.23 13.38
C ASP A 288 -2.63 -34.24 12.62
N VAL A 289 -3.39 -33.15 12.73
CA VAL A 289 -4.65 -33.02 11.98
C VAL A 289 -4.36 -32.99 10.48
N GLU A 290 -5.13 -33.82 9.74
CA GLU A 290 -5.11 -33.87 8.29
C GLU A 290 -6.20 -32.95 7.71
N ILE A 291 -5.82 -32.05 6.83
CA ILE A 291 -6.74 -31.12 6.15
C ILE A 291 -6.59 -31.23 4.65
N VAL A 292 -7.66 -30.92 3.92
CA VAL A 292 -7.63 -30.83 2.46
C VAL A 292 -7.37 -29.39 2.05
N VAL A 293 -6.36 -29.22 1.18
CA VAL A 293 -6.03 -27.92 0.61
C VAL A 293 -6.21 -27.93 -0.90
N ALA A 294 -6.50 -26.77 -1.48
CA ALA A 294 -6.63 -26.57 -2.91
C ALA A 294 -5.52 -25.65 -3.43
N VAL A 295 -4.85 -26.03 -4.50
CA VAL A 295 -3.86 -25.19 -5.17
C VAL A 295 -4.55 -23.98 -5.78
N ARG A 296 -4.11 -22.78 -5.44
CA ARG A 296 -4.59 -21.53 -6.05
C ARG A 296 -3.54 -20.83 -6.90
N VAL A 297 -2.27 -20.94 -6.52
CA VAL A 297 -1.19 -20.29 -7.25
C VAL A 297 -0.05 -21.27 -7.44
N ILE A 298 0.47 -21.32 -8.67
CA ILE A 298 1.72 -21.98 -9.02
C ILE A 298 2.61 -20.89 -9.59
N ALA A 299 3.80 -20.69 -9.03
CA ALA A 299 4.73 -19.65 -9.49
C ALA A 299 5.09 -19.90 -10.97
N ALA A 300 5.01 -18.85 -11.78
CA ALA A 300 5.31 -18.90 -13.20
C ALA A 300 6.82 -19.12 -13.50
N LYS A 301 7.69 -18.87 -12.50
CA LYS A 301 9.13 -19.00 -12.61
C LYS A 301 9.66 -19.86 -11.48
N GLY A 302 10.45 -20.87 -11.82
CA GLY A 302 11.19 -21.65 -10.84
C GLY A 302 12.38 -20.87 -10.30
N GLU A 303 12.54 -20.90 -9.00
CA GLU A 303 13.68 -20.32 -8.28
C GLU A 303 14.62 -21.43 -7.82
N TYR A 304 15.91 -21.12 -7.64
CA TYR A 304 16.81 -22.06 -6.98
C TYR A 304 16.45 -22.10 -5.49
N ALA A 305 16.35 -23.32 -4.93
CA ALA A 305 16.14 -23.47 -3.51
C ALA A 305 17.24 -22.71 -2.76
N GLY A 306 16.84 -21.72 -1.96
CA GLY A 306 17.75 -20.76 -1.30
C GLY A 306 18.65 -21.37 -0.22
N TRP A 307 18.67 -22.69 -0.07
CA TRP A 307 19.55 -23.43 0.84
C TRP A 307 20.36 -24.46 0.06
N ARG A 308 21.68 -24.25 0.04
CA ARG A 308 22.65 -25.14 -0.56
C ARG A 308 22.53 -26.53 0.06
N SER A 309 21.94 -27.45 -0.65
CA SER A 309 22.20 -28.87 -0.48
C SER A 309 23.32 -29.24 -1.43
N THR A 310 24.56 -28.96 -1.02
CA THR A 310 25.74 -29.53 -1.67
C THR A 310 25.85 -30.99 -1.27
N ARG A 311 25.09 -31.86 -1.90
CA ARG A 311 25.47 -33.28 -2.03
C ARG A 311 26.16 -33.44 -3.35
N ALA A 312 27.46 -33.69 -3.30
CA ALA A 312 28.29 -34.08 -4.40
C ALA A 312 27.93 -35.50 -4.86
N THR A 313 26.79 -35.67 -5.51
CA THR A 313 26.40 -36.90 -6.24
C THR A 313 25.43 -36.48 -7.32
N GLY A 314 25.96 -36.20 -8.52
CA GLY A 314 25.38 -36.46 -9.83
C GLY A 314 23.96 -36.01 -10.20
N ASP A 315 23.17 -35.45 -9.26
CA ASP A 315 21.83 -34.93 -9.54
C ASP A 315 21.96 -33.48 -9.92
N PHE A 316 21.42 -33.13 -11.09
CA PHE A 316 21.27 -31.75 -11.54
C PHE A 316 20.49 -30.95 -10.48
N ASP A 317 20.88 -29.69 -10.22
CA ASP A 317 20.14 -28.73 -9.37
C ASP A 317 18.75 -28.47 -10.01
N LEU A 318 17.77 -29.30 -9.67
CA LEU A 318 16.40 -29.12 -10.10
C LEU A 318 15.82 -27.84 -9.46
N ARG A 319 15.21 -27.01 -10.30
CA ARG A 319 14.52 -25.80 -9.84
C ARG A 319 13.31 -26.17 -8.99
N THR A 320 12.98 -25.30 -8.06
CA THR A 320 11.78 -25.41 -7.24
C THR A 320 10.76 -24.36 -7.66
N PHE A 321 9.49 -24.74 -7.67
CA PHE A 321 8.36 -23.86 -7.92
C PHE A 321 7.62 -23.64 -6.62
N ALA A 322 7.38 -22.36 -6.29
CA ALA A 322 6.56 -21.99 -5.14
C ALA A 322 5.08 -22.22 -5.48
N ILE A 323 4.38 -22.91 -4.57
CA ILE A 323 2.96 -23.22 -4.71
C ILE A 323 2.25 -22.68 -3.48
N ARG A 324 1.12 -22.00 -3.70
CA ARG A 324 0.23 -21.60 -2.63
C ARG A 324 -1.04 -22.43 -2.69
N ALA A 325 -1.32 -23.15 -1.61
CA ALA A 325 -2.51 -23.94 -1.45
C ALA A 325 -3.33 -23.41 -0.26
N TYR A 326 -4.62 -23.27 -0.47
CA TYR A 326 -5.53 -22.75 0.56
C TYR A 326 -6.36 -23.88 1.17
N PRO A 327 -6.59 -23.85 2.49
CA PRO A 327 -7.53 -24.80 3.11
C PRO A 327 -8.91 -24.71 2.43
N VAL A 328 -9.51 -25.87 2.12
CA VAL A 328 -10.86 -25.92 1.53
C VAL A 328 -11.88 -25.46 2.57
N ASP A 329 -11.74 -25.94 3.80
CA ASP A 329 -12.55 -25.55 4.93
C ASP A 329 -11.78 -24.57 5.83
N LYS A 330 -12.45 -23.55 6.34
CA LYS A 330 -11.83 -22.61 7.28
C LYS A 330 -11.39 -23.34 8.53
N MET A 331 -10.11 -23.32 8.80
CA MET A 331 -9.54 -23.93 9.99
C MET A 331 -9.08 -22.86 10.98
N ALA A 332 -9.63 -22.90 12.18
CA ALA A 332 -9.15 -22.05 13.27
C ALA A 332 -7.83 -22.59 13.83
N GLY A 333 -6.93 -21.68 14.24
CA GLY A 333 -5.67 -22.06 14.89
C GLY A 333 -4.48 -22.19 13.95
N LEU A 334 -4.64 -22.02 12.63
CA LEU A 334 -3.51 -21.89 11.71
C LEU A 334 -2.72 -20.63 12.06
N ARG A 335 -1.40 -20.78 12.19
CA ARG A 335 -0.50 -19.66 12.44
C ARG A 335 0.67 -19.70 11.46
N PRO A 336 1.07 -18.56 10.90
CA PRO A 336 2.28 -18.47 10.07
C PRO A 336 3.48 -19.03 10.82
N GLY A 337 4.35 -19.74 10.09
CA GLY A 337 5.50 -20.44 10.64
C GLY A 337 5.25 -21.89 11.07
N MET A 338 3.99 -22.37 11.03
CA MET A 338 3.72 -23.79 11.26
C MET A 338 4.19 -24.63 10.08
N SER A 339 4.96 -25.68 10.36
CA SER A 339 5.34 -26.67 9.34
C SER A 339 4.15 -27.55 8.96
N VAL A 340 4.05 -27.88 7.68
CA VAL A 340 3.03 -28.74 7.12
C VAL A 340 3.66 -29.81 6.24
N TYR A 341 3.07 -31.01 6.18
CA TYR A 341 3.60 -32.14 5.40
C TYR A 341 2.52 -32.68 4.48
N ALA A 342 2.83 -32.72 3.17
CA ALA A 342 1.99 -33.35 2.17
C ALA A 342 2.59 -34.69 1.75
N ASP A 343 1.78 -35.77 1.76
CA ASP A 343 2.18 -37.05 1.17
C ASP A 343 1.97 -37.01 -0.34
N TRP A 344 3.04 -36.76 -1.07
CA TRP A 344 3.00 -36.63 -2.54
C TRP A 344 2.83 -37.95 -3.26
N THR A 345 3.06 -39.07 -2.57
CA THR A 345 2.86 -40.42 -3.13
C THR A 345 1.39 -40.70 -3.38
N ARG A 346 0.50 -40.28 -2.46
CA ARG A 346 -0.96 -40.45 -2.54
C ARG A 346 -1.62 -39.61 -3.63
N ARG A 347 -0.96 -38.56 -4.10
CA ARG A 347 -1.52 -37.70 -5.17
C ARG A 347 -1.34 -38.28 -6.54
N ARG A 348 -0.32 -39.15 -6.76
CA ARG A 348 -0.06 -39.82 -8.04
C ARG A 348 -0.96 -41.02 -8.31
N GLN A 349 -1.78 -41.43 -7.35
CA GLN A 349 -2.81 -42.45 -7.49
C GLN A 349 -4.18 -41.83 -7.65
#